data_d289d01dc79f38e0df0fb4a127724a58
#
_entry.id   d289d01dc79f38e0df0fb4a127724a58
#
_cell.length_a   1.000
_cell.length_b   1.000
_cell.length_c   1.000
_cell.angle_alpha   90.00
_cell.angle_beta   90.00
_cell.angle_gamma   90.00
#
_symmetry.space_group_name_H-M   'P 1'
#
loop_
_entity.id
_entity.type
_entity.pdbx_description
1 polymer ?
#
loop_
_entity_poly.entity_id
_entity_poly.type
_entity_poly.pdbx_seq_one_letter_code
_entity_poly.pdbx_strand_id
1 'polypeptide(L)'
;MIEAFRLGVFSRGATLWDGLDFAFGDAAAWLVAGPPSSGKTLLLSILRGERRPDAGDVLVSGESLYRGNAALARAWRASCGHVPEQTIVDARLTVEDLFRRSALAGCGVRERERKDRADRLLGMVGLPGALGWRIAELSISERARTFLAAELLRGPKILFCDGVVAGAGIPCREMLWGLFRALARAGTTVILAERTIPERWASAAGDAEPVGPFRVYRLPVPGAAVKGEPG
;
A
#
# COMPACT_ATOMS: atom_id res chain seq x y z
N MET A 1 -4.70 14.03 2.36
CA MET A 1 -4.34 14.10 0.93
C MET A 1 -2.84 13.98 0.79
N ILE A 2 -2.37 13.20 -0.20
CA ILE A 2 -0.97 13.07 -0.59
C ILE A 2 -0.81 13.68 -1.96
N GLU A 3 0.13 14.59 -2.12
CA GLU A 3 0.39 15.28 -3.39
C GLU A 3 1.85 15.09 -3.77
N ALA A 4 2.10 14.80 -5.01
CA ALA A 4 3.43 14.67 -5.58
C ALA A 4 3.65 15.77 -6.61
N PHE A 5 4.78 16.45 -6.51
CA PHE A 5 5.15 17.54 -7.40
C PHE A 5 6.47 17.24 -8.09
N ARG A 6 6.43 17.12 -9.41
CA ARG A 6 7.58 16.92 -10.30
C ARG A 6 8.54 15.84 -9.77
N LEU A 7 7.99 14.72 -9.29
CA LEU A 7 8.81 13.63 -8.77
C LEU A 7 9.71 13.07 -9.86
N GLY A 8 11.00 12.97 -9.57
CA GLY A 8 11.97 12.32 -10.41
C GLY A 8 12.76 11.27 -9.64
N VAL A 9 13.05 10.15 -10.31
CA VAL A 9 13.95 9.11 -9.83
C VAL A 9 14.89 8.67 -10.93
N PHE A 10 16.17 8.73 -10.60
CA PHE A 10 17.27 8.35 -11.48
C PHE A 10 18.00 7.14 -10.86
N SER A 11 18.19 6.09 -11.62
CA SER A 11 18.83 4.86 -11.15
C SER A 11 19.84 4.35 -12.16
N ARG A 12 21.07 4.16 -11.72
CA ARG A 12 22.17 3.60 -12.53
C ARG A 12 22.35 4.27 -13.90
N GLY A 13 22.25 5.59 -13.95
CA GLY A 13 22.38 6.37 -15.18
C GLY A 13 21.13 6.35 -16.10
N ALA A 14 20.05 5.72 -15.67
CA ALA A 14 18.78 5.74 -16.39
C ALA A 14 17.72 6.51 -15.58
N THR A 15 16.89 7.27 -16.27
CA THR A 15 15.71 7.91 -15.70
C THR A 15 14.60 6.87 -15.60
N LEU A 16 14.15 6.59 -14.38
CA LEU A 16 12.99 5.73 -14.16
C LEU A 16 11.72 6.50 -14.52
N TRP A 17 11.55 7.66 -13.92
CA TRP A 17 10.57 8.68 -14.30
C TRP A 17 11.05 10.06 -13.83
N ASP A 18 10.57 11.10 -14.51
CA ASP A 18 10.88 12.50 -14.21
C ASP A 18 9.60 13.33 -14.42
N GLY A 19 9.35 14.26 -13.50
CA GLY A 19 8.21 15.16 -13.59
C GLY A 19 6.86 14.50 -13.30
N LEU A 20 6.77 13.47 -12.42
CA LEU A 20 5.47 12.93 -12.03
C LEU A 20 4.72 13.90 -11.12
N ASP A 21 3.52 14.28 -11.54
CA ASP A 21 2.56 15.08 -10.77
C ASP A 21 1.29 14.27 -10.54
N PHE A 22 0.83 14.18 -9.30
CA PHE A 22 -0.44 13.54 -8.96
C PHE A 22 -0.91 13.92 -7.55
N ALA A 23 -2.21 13.68 -7.28
CA ALA A 23 -2.79 13.83 -5.96
C ALA A 23 -3.65 12.61 -5.60
N PHE A 24 -3.38 12.01 -4.45
CA PHE A 24 -4.18 10.95 -3.87
C PHE A 24 -5.03 11.52 -2.72
N GLY A 25 -6.35 11.59 -2.96
CA GLY A 25 -7.29 12.05 -1.96
C GLY A 25 -7.47 11.05 -0.82
N ASP A 26 -7.92 11.56 0.32
CA ASP A 26 -8.20 10.77 1.50
C ASP A 26 -9.47 9.91 1.35
N ALA A 27 -9.60 8.90 2.21
CA ALA A 27 -10.76 8.01 2.26
C ALA A 27 -11.15 7.41 0.90
N ALA A 28 -10.14 7.07 0.11
CA ALA A 28 -10.28 6.53 -1.24
C ALA A 28 -9.37 5.32 -1.46
N ALA A 29 -9.74 4.48 -2.41
CA ALA A 29 -8.89 3.39 -2.85
C ALA A 29 -8.24 3.75 -4.21
N TRP A 30 -6.92 3.74 -4.24
CA TRP A 30 -6.09 4.08 -5.38
C TRP A 30 -5.35 2.84 -5.87
N LEU A 31 -5.33 2.65 -7.17
CA LEU A 31 -4.58 1.60 -7.83
C LEU A 31 -3.45 2.22 -8.64
N VAL A 32 -2.22 2.03 -8.19
CA VAL A 32 -1.01 2.37 -8.93
C VAL A 32 -0.67 1.20 -9.85
N ALA A 33 -0.92 1.36 -11.11
CA ALA A 33 -0.68 0.33 -12.12
C ALA A 33 0.55 0.64 -12.97
N GLY A 34 1.24 -0.39 -13.43
CA GLY A 34 2.38 -0.24 -14.34
C GLY A 34 3.09 -1.58 -14.57
N PRO A 35 3.89 -1.68 -15.63
CA PRO A 35 4.61 -2.91 -15.96
C PRO A 35 5.60 -3.30 -14.84
N PRO A 36 6.15 -4.50 -14.87
CA PRO A 36 7.30 -4.86 -14.04
C PRO A 36 8.41 -3.82 -14.15
N SER A 37 9.10 -3.55 -13.05
CA SER A 37 10.20 -2.56 -12.98
C SER A 37 9.83 -1.10 -13.28
N SER A 38 8.54 -0.76 -13.36
CA SER A 38 8.11 0.64 -13.55
C SER A 38 8.29 1.53 -12.30
N GLY A 39 8.79 0.99 -11.19
CA GLY A 39 9.06 1.75 -9.97
C GLY A 39 7.89 1.83 -8.99
N LYS A 40 6.87 0.99 -9.09
CA LYS A 40 5.72 0.96 -8.15
C LYS A 40 6.14 0.87 -6.69
N THR A 41 6.91 -0.17 -6.36
CA THR A 41 7.47 -0.36 -4.99
C THR A 41 8.27 0.86 -4.54
N LEU A 42 9.04 1.44 -5.45
CA LEU A 42 9.83 2.63 -5.18
C LEU A 42 8.95 3.85 -4.92
N LEU A 43 7.90 4.04 -5.72
CA LEU A 43 6.92 5.10 -5.48
C LEU A 43 6.26 4.93 -4.12
N LEU A 44 5.81 3.72 -3.76
CA LEU A 44 5.24 3.48 -2.43
C LEU A 44 6.22 3.82 -1.30
N SER A 45 7.51 3.49 -1.46
CA SER A 45 8.54 3.81 -0.46
C SER A 45 8.77 5.32 -0.32
N ILE A 46 8.70 6.05 -1.43
CA ILE A 46 8.77 7.52 -1.44
C ILE A 46 7.53 8.10 -0.76
N LEU A 47 6.33 7.68 -1.11
CA LEU A 47 5.09 8.18 -0.50
C LEU A 47 5.00 7.91 1.00
N ARG A 48 5.64 6.84 1.47
CA ARG A 48 5.74 6.50 2.90
C ARG A 48 6.83 7.28 3.65
N GLY A 49 7.64 8.08 2.94
CA GLY A 49 8.74 8.84 3.55
C GLY A 49 9.94 8.00 3.96
N GLU A 50 10.13 6.82 3.36
CA GLU A 50 11.27 5.93 3.62
C GLU A 50 12.44 6.22 2.69
N ARG A 51 12.14 6.61 1.46
CA ARG A 51 13.13 6.99 0.46
C ARG A 51 12.83 8.39 -0.09
N ARG A 52 13.83 9.25 -0.11
CA ARG A 52 13.74 10.56 -0.72
C ARG A 52 13.76 10.42 -2.26
N PRO A 53 12.92 11.16 -3.02
CA PRO A 53 13.05 11.25 -4.46
C PRO A 53 14.33 12.01 -4.84
N ASP A 54 14.83 11.78 -6.04
CA ASP A 54 16.02 12.49 -6.56
C ASP A 54 15.66 13.92 -7.02
N ALA A 55 14.41 14.13 -7.47
CA ALA A 55 13.85 15.44 -7.80
C ALA A 55 12.39 15.54 -7.32
N GLY A 56 11.91 16.76 -7.19
CA GLY A 56 10.53 17.04 -6.76
C GLY A 56 10.31 16.94 -5.25
N ASP A 57 9.05 16.80 -4.86
CA ASP A 57 8.64 16.72 -3.46
C ASP A 57 7.31 15.94 -3.28
N VAL A 58 7.08 15.49 -2.06
CA VAL A 58 5.80 14.91 -1.64
C VAL A 58 5.24 15.75 -0.51
N LEU A 59 4.01 16.23 -0.68
CA LEU A 59 3.28 16.91 0.37
C LEU A 59 2.26 15.97 1.01
N VAL A 60 2.16 16.05 2.31
CA VAL A 60 1.15 15.39 3.13
C VAL A 60 0.38 16.47 3.87
N SER A 61 -0.90 16.58 3.58
CA SER A 61 -1.74 17.66 4.14
C SER A 61 -1.15 19.05 3.93
N GLY A 62 -0.54 19.30 2.77
CA GLY A 62 0.07 20.57 2.40
C GLY A 62 1.49 20.80 2.91
N GLU A 63 2.05 19.92 3.75
CA GLU A 63 3.41 20.05 4.28
C GLU A 63 4.38 19.06 3.60
N SER A 64 5.59 19.54 3.29
CA SER A 64 6.62 18.72 2.66
C SER A 64 7.10 17.60 3.58
N LEU A 65 7.06 16.37 3.07
CA LEU A 65 7.52 15.18 3.77
C LEU A 65 9.05 15.14 3.91
N TYR A 66 9.77 15.78 2.98
CA TYR A 66 11.23 15.69 2.86
C TYR A 66 11.98 16.98 3.19
N ARG A 67 11.30 18.14 3.12
CA ARG A 67 11.88 19.46 3.41
C ARG A 67 11.36 20.03 4.73
N GLY A 68 10.35 19.37 5.31
CA GLY A 68 9.68 19.80 6.51
C GLY A 68 10.33 19.28 7.79
N ASN A 69 9.56 19.29 8.85
CA ASN A 69 9.94 18.87 10.18
C ASN A 69 10.11 17.34 10.26
N ALA A 70 11.20 16.85 10.85
CA ALA A 70 11.43 15.42 11.08
C ALA A 70 10.33 14.77 11.95
N ALA A 71 9.64 15.53 12.79
CA ALA A 71 8.49 15.05 13.57
C ALA A 71 7.30 14.72 12.66
N LEU A 72 7.03 15.52 11.62
CA LEU A 72 6.01 15.23 10.61
C LEU A 72 6.29 13.89 9.91
N ALA A 73 7.51 13.72 9.40
CA ALA A 73 7.90 12.50 8.70
C ALA A 73 7.80 11.25 9.60
N ARG A 74 8.08 11.39 10.90
CA ARG A 74 7.93 10.31 11.89
C ARG A 74 6.46 10.00 12.14
N ALA A 75 5.64 11.01 12.38
CA ALA A 75 4.21 10.87 12.60
C ALA A 75 3.51 10.27 11.36
N TRP A 76 3.91 10.72 10.16
CA TRP A 76 3.45 10.18 8.91
C TRP A 76 3.73 8.68 8.78
N ARG A 77 5.00 8.26 8.93
CA ARG A 77 5.38 6.84 8.89
C ARG A 77 4.62 6.00 9.92
N ALA A 78 4.40 6.54 11.11
CA ALA A 78 3.64 5.85 12.16
C ALA A 78 2.16 5.68 11.80
N SER A 79 1.58 6.58 11.00
CA SER A 79 0.19 6.51 10.53
C SER A 79 0.00 5.59 9.34
N CYS A 80 1.09 5.21 8.65
CA CYS A 80 1.08 4.35 7.49
C CYS A 80 1.11 2.87 7.89
N GLY A 81 0.22 2.06 7.31
CA GLY A 81 0.35 0.61 7.23
C GLY A 81 1.05 0.20 5.94
N HIS A 82 1.80 -0.88 5.99
CA HIS A 82 2.50 -1.37 4.80
C HIS A 82 2.50 -2.89 4.68
N VAL A 83 2.06 -3.38 3.54
CA VAL A 83 2.17 -4.78 3.14
C VAL A 83 3.09 -4.86 1.92
N PRO A 84 4.35 -5.30 2.07
CA PRO A 84 5.29 -5.39 0.97
C PRO A 84 5.00 -6.61 0.08
N GLU A 85 5.44 -6.57 -1.19
CA GLU A 85 5.33 -7.69 -2.13
C GLU A 85 6.05 -8.96 -1.60
N GLN A 86 7.20 -8.75 -0.97
CA GLN A 86 7.97 -9.84 -0.35
C GLN A 86 8.13 -9.57 1.14
N THR A 87 7.59 -10.47 1.93
CA THR A 87 7.70 -10.41 3.40
C THR A 87 8.84 -11.33 3.86
N ILE A 88 9.93 -10.71 4.27
CA ILE A 88 11.03 -11.44 4.93
C ILE A 88 10.69 -11.52 6.41
N VAL A 89 10.40 -12.73 6.89
CA VAL A 89 10.04 -12.97 8.29
C VAL A 89 10.82 -14.15 8.81
N ASP A 90 11.16 -14.12 10.08
CA ASP A 90 11.68 -15.30 10.77
C ASP A 90 10.66 -16.45 10.65
N ALA A 91 11.08 -17.52 10.00
CA ALA A 91 10.26 -18.70 9.74
C ALA A 91 9.74 -19.39 11.03
N ARG A 92 10.34 -19.09 12.18
CA ARG A 92 9.96 -19.65 13.49
C ARG A 92 8.73 -18.95 14.09
N LEU A 93 8.39 -17.75 13.61
CA LEU A 93 7.27 -16.99 14.14
C LEU A 93 5.94 -17.62 13.79
N THR A 94 5.01 -17.54 14.74
CA THR A 94 3.59 -17.79 14.50
C THR A 94 2.87 -16.53 14.00
N VAL A 95 1.68 -16.71 13.47
CA VAL A 95 0.79 -15.60 13.14
C VAL A 95 0.49 -14.76 14.39
N GLU A 96 0.29 -15.39 15.55
CA GLU A 96 0.09 -14.68 16.82
C GLU A 96 1.26 -13.78 17.19
N ASP A 97 2.51 -14.24 16.97
CA ASP A 97 3.71 -13.45 17.22
C ASP A 97 3.77 -12.21 16.32
N LEU A 98 3.34 -12.34 15.07
CA LEU A 98 3.25 -11.22 14.14
C LEU A 98 2.24 -10.19 14.65
N PHE A 99 1.04 -10.62 15.06
CA PHE A 99 0.02 -9.71 15.61
C PHE A 99 0.48 -9.06 16.93
N ARG A 100 1.22 -9.77 17.76
CA ARG A 100 1.82 -9.20 18.98
C ARG A 100 2.80 -8.09 18.65
N ARG A 101 3.67 -8.29 17.66
CA ARG A 101 4.63 -7.26 17.19
C ARG A 101 3.93 -6.04 16.62
N SER A 102 2.90 -6.24 15.78
CA SER A 102 2.10 -5.14 15.23
C SER A 102 1.39 -4.35 16.31
N ALA A 103 0.86 -5.00 17.34
CA ALA A 103 0.22 -4.33 18.46
C ALA A 103 1.19 -3.46 19.26
N LEU A 104 2.42 -3.93 19.49
CA LEU A 104 3.46 -3.15 20.20
C LEU A 104 3.89 -1.91 19.40
N ALA A 105 3.78 -1.96 18.08
CA ALA A 105 4.18 -0.86 17.22
C ALA A 105 3.16 0.28 17.12
N GLY A 106 1.93 0.15 17.64
CA GLY A 106 0.96 1.22 17.40
C GLY A 106 -0.37 1.22 18.12
N CYS A 107 -0.79 0.15 18.79
CA CYS A 107 -2.10 0.16 19.43
C CYS A 107 -2.01 -0.33 20.89
N GLY A 108 -2.48 0.47 21.82
CA GLY A 108 -2.60 0.11 23.24
C GLY A 108 -3.71 -0.92 23.52
N VAL A 109 -3.92 -1.90 22.63
CA VAL A 109 -4.97 -2.91 22.75
C VAL A 109 -4.58 -3.96 23.79
N ARG A 110 -5.48 -4.24 24.74
CA ARG A 110 -5.28 -5.29 25.74
C ARG A 110 -5.11 -6.65 25.09
N GLU A 111 -4.35 -7.54 25.72
CA GLU A 111 -3.99 -8.84 25.13
C GLU A 111 -5.20 -9.70 24.71
N ARG A 112 -6.23 -9.75 25.57
CA ARG A 112 -7.45 -10.52 25.27
C ARG A 112 -8.20 -9.93 24.06
N GLU A 113 -8.39 -8.62 24.05
CA GLU A 113 -9.04 -7.91 22.95
C GLU A 113 -8.25 -8.03 21.64
N ARG A 114 -6.92 -8.14 21.74
CA ARG A 114 -6.03 -8.34 20.58
C ARG A 114 -6.30 -9.66 19.89
N LYS A 115 -6.42 -10.77 20.65
CA LYS A 115 -6.69 -12.10 20.06
C LYS A 115 -8.03 -12.11 19.32
N ASP A 116 -9.07 -11.66 19.95
CA ASP A 116 -10.41 -11.60 19.34
C ASP A 116 -10.43 -10.69 18.09
N ARG A 117 -9.69 -9.60 18.13
CA ARG A 117 -9.56 -8.69 16.97
C ARG A 117 -8.71 -9.32 15.88
N ALA A 118 -7.63 -10.01 16.22
CA ALA A 118 -6.77 -10.73 15.28
C ALA A 118 -7.55 -11.83 14.54
N ASP A 119 -8.34 -12.64 15.25
CA ASP A 119 -9.17 -13.69 14.65
C ASP A 119 -10.22 -13.10 13.68
N ARG A 120 -10.87 -12.00 14.05
CA ARG A 120 -11.78 -11.31 13.13
C ARG A 120 -11.08 -10.79 11.89
N LEU A 121 -9.91 -10.17 12.04
CA LEU A 121 -9.12 -9.65 10.90
C LEU A 121 -8.62 -10.79 10.00
N LEU A 122 -8.18 -11.90 10.59
CA LEU A 122 -7.82 -13.10 9.83
C LEU A 122 -9.02 -13.67 9.06
N GLY A 123 -10.20 -13.70 9.67
CA GLY A 123 -11.43 -14.08 8.98
C GLY A 123 -11.74 -13.15 7.80
N MET A 124 -11.55 -11.84 7.94
CA MET A 124 -11.77 -10.86 6.87
C MET A 124 -10.83 -11.05 5.66
N VAL A 125 -9.65 -11.59 5.88
CA VAL A 125 -8.69 -11.90 4.81
C VAL A 125 -8.74 -13.37 4.36
N GLY A 126 -9.76 -14.13 4.79
CA GLY A 126 -9.98 -15.52 4.40
C GLY A 126 -9.01 -16.52 5.02
N LEU A 127 -8.60 -16.26 6.27
CA LEU A 127 -7.71 -17.12 7.07
C LEU A 127 -8.27 -17.35 8.49
N PRO A 128 -9.54 -17.76 8.63
CA PRO A 128 -10.13 -18.00 9.96
C PRO A 128 -9.36 -19.09 10.72
N GLY A 129 -9.09 -18.86 12.01
CA GLY A 129 -8.40 -19.83 12.86
C GLY A 129 -6.89 -19.95 12.64
N ALA A 130 -6.29 -19.12 11.78
CA ALA A 130 -4.86 -19.20 11.45
C ALA A 130 -3.93 -18.65 12.54
N LEU A 131 -4.43 -18.17 13.68
CA LEU A 131 -3.63 -17.46 14.69
C LEU A 131 -2.44 -18.32 15.21
N GLY A 132 -2.64 -19.63 15.37
CA GLY A 132 -1.61 -20.56 15.81
C GLY A 132 -0.68 -21.09 14.72
N TRP A 133 -0.91 -20.76 13.45
CA TRP A 133 -0.10 -21.29 12.35
C TRP A 133 1.30 -20.66 12.33
N ARG A 134 2.27 -21.41 11.84
CA ARG A 134 3.63 -20.88 11.61
C ARG A 134 3.67 -20.11 10.30
N ILE A 135 4.35 -18.97 10.30
CA ILE A 135 4.51 -18.14 9.08
C ILE A 135 5.18 -18.94 7.94
N ALA A 136 6.08 -19.85 8.28
CA ALA A 136 6.77 -20.69 7.30
C ALA A 136 5.82 -21.65 6.54
N GLU A 137 4.72 -22.05 7.16
CA GLU A 137 3.73 -22.97 6.58
C GLU A 137 2.75 -22.29 5.63
N LEU A 138 2.71 -20.96 5.67
CA LEU A 138 1.84 -20.16 4.82
C LEU A 138 2.38 -20.06 3.40
N SER A 139 1.51 -20.22 2.42
CA SER A 139 1.80 -19.85 1.02
C SER A 139 2.10 -18.34 0.91
N ILE A 140 2.70 -17.93 -0.20
CA ILE A 140 3.01 -16.50 -0.45
C ILE A 140 1.74 -15.63 -0.31
N SER A 141 0.62 -16.08 -0.87
CA SER A 141 -0.66 -15.36 -0.78
C SER A 141 -1.22 -15.30 0.64
N GLU A 142 -1.17 -16.41 1.39
CA GLU A 142 -1.63 -16.43 2.79
C GLU A 142 -0.76 -15.56 3.67
N ARG A 143 0.55 -15.55 3.43
CA ARG A 143 1.49 -14.69 4.13
C ARG A 143 1.17 -13.22 3.90
N ALA A 144 0.98 -12.79 2.64
CA ALA A 144 0.62 -11.41 2.32
C ALA A 144 -0.71 -10.99 2.99
N ARG A 145 -1.72 -11.88 3.00
CA ARG A 145 -3.00 -11.63 3.67
C ARG A 145 -2.87 -11.59 5.19
N THR A 146 -2.01 -12.41 5.78
CA THR A 146 -1.70 -12.37 7.22
C THR A 146 -1.04 -11.04 7.60
N PHE A 147 -0.09 -10.55 6.80
CA PHE A 147 0.51 -9.23 7.01
C PHE A 147 -0.50 -8.11 6.88
N LEU A 148 -1.39 -8.19 5.87
CA LEU A 148 -2.48 -7.24 5.73
C LEU A 148 -3.35 -7.18 6.99
N ALA A 149 -3.76 -8.34 7.52
CA ALA A 149 -4.55 -8.42 8.74
C ALA A 149 -3.79 -7.84 9.96
N ALA A 150 -2.49 -8.12 10.07
CA ALA A 150 -1.66 -7.59 11.15
C ALA A 150 -1.49 -6.06 11.06
N GLU A 151 -1.34 -5.50 9.86
CA GLU A 151 -1.32 -4.04 9.67
C GLU A 151 -2.66 -3.39 10.00
N LEU A 152 -3.78 -4.03 9.64
CA LEU A 152 -5.11 -3.54 9.98
C LEU A 152 -5.39 -3.52 11.49
N LEU A 153 -4.70 -4.36 12.28
CA LEU A 153 -4.80 -4.31 13.75
C LEU A 153 -4.39 -2.94 14.30
N ARG A 154 -3.41 -2.29 13.67
CA ARG A 154 -2.91 -0.97 14.07
C ARG A 154 -3.89 0.16 13.77
N GLY A 155 -4.89 -0.08 12.91
CA GLY A 155 -5.84 0.95 12.47
C GLY A 155 -5.16 2.07 11.67
N PRO A 156 -4.41 1.76 10.60
CA PRO A 156 -3.68 2.76 9.85
C PRO A 156 -4.64 3.74 9.17
N LYS A 157 -4.27 5.02 9.11
CA LYS A 157 -5.00 6.04 8.35
C LYS A 157 -4.82 5.84 6.85
N ILE A 158 -3.64 5.36 6.48
CA ILE A 158 -3.26 5.07 5.10
C ILE A 158 -2.61 3.69 5.05
N LEU A 159 -3.05 2.88 4.10
CA LEU A 159 -2.56 1.52 3.89
C LEU A 159 -1.93 1.41 2.50
N PHE A 160 -0.65 1.09 2.47
CA PHE A 160 0.10 0.81 1.25
C PHE A 160 0.24 -0.70 1.08
N CYS A 161 -0.18 -1.23 -0.07
CA CYS A 161 -0.06 -2.65 -0.40
C CYS A 161 0.67 -2.82 -1.73
N ASP A 162 1.73 -3.63 -1.73
CA ASP A 162 2.51 -3.94 -2.93
C ASP A 162 2.26 -5.39 -3.35
N GLY A 163 1.64 -5.59 -4.53
CA GLY A 163 1.43 -6.89 -5.13
C GLY A 163 0.54 -7.89 -4.36
N VAL A 164 -0.25 -7.43 -3.41
CA VAL A 164 -1.02 -8.31 -2.50
C VAL A 164 -2.11 -9.08 -3.24
N VAL A 165 -2.70 -8.50 -4.27
CA VAL A 165 -3.81 -9.10 -5.03
C VAL A 165 -3.29 -10.01 -6.13
N ALA A 166 -2.15 -9.68 -6.77
CA ALA A 166 -1.62 -10.45 -7.90
C ALA A 166 -1.33 -11.91 -7.57
N GLY A 167 -0.84 -12.18 -6.35
CA GLY A 167 -0.52 -13.54 -5.87
C GLY A 167 -1.74 -14.35 -5.41
N ALA A 168 -2.93 -13.74 -5.32
CA ALA A 168 -4.13 -14.40 -4.83
C ALA A 168 -4.90 -15.12 -5.94
N GLY A 169 -5.48 -16.29 -5.67
CA GLY A 169 -6.43 -16.94 -6.57
C GLY A 169 -7.73 -16.14 -6.73
N ILE A 170 -8.51 -16.43 -7.78
CA ILE A 170 -9.70 -15.62 -8.15
C ILE A 170 -10.64 -15.33 -6.98
N PRO A 171 -11.08 -16.31 -6.16
CA PRO A 171 -11.99 -16.04 -5.05
C PRO A 171 -11.39 -15.06 -4.02
N CYS A 172 -10.09 -15.22 -3.72
CA CYS A 172 -9.39 -14.35 -2.78
C CYS A 172 -9.23 -12.93 -3.35
N ARG A 173 -9.02 -12.77 -4.65
CA ARG A 173 -8.93 -11.44 -5.28
C ARG A 173 -10.20 -10.65 -5.07
N GLU A 174 -11.36 -11.25 -5.33
CA GLU A 174 -12.65 -10.57 -5.16
C GLU A 174 -12.90 -10.16 -3.72
N MET A 175 -12.57 -11.04 -2.78
CA MET A 175 -12.63 -10.74 -1.35
C MET A 175 -11.73 -9.54 -0.99
N LEU A 176 -10.46 -9.53 -1.44
CA LEU A 176 -9.51 -8.45 -1.18
C LEU A 176 -10.00 -7.12 -1.78
N TRP A 177 -10.51 -7.13 -3.01
CA TRP A 177 -11.09 -5.94 -3.62
C TRP A 177 -12.28 -5.41 -2.82
N GLY A 178 -13.14 -6.31 -2.31
CA GLY A 178 -14.24 -5.96 -1.40
C GLY A 178 -13.75 -5.33 -0.11
N LEU A 179 -12.72 -5.91 0.51
CA LEU A 179 -12.10 -5.41 1.73
C LEU A 179 -11.51 -4.01 1.55
N PHE A 180 -10.72 -3.78 0.50
CA PHE A 180 -10.12 -2.46 0.25
C PHE A 180 -11.17 -1.38 0.01
N ARG A 181 -12.28 -1.70 -0.66
CA ARG A 181 -13.41 -0.78 -0.79
C ARG A 181 -14.06 -0.47 0.56
N ALA A 182 -14.24 -1.48 1.39
CA ALA A 182 -14.82 -1.29 2.71
C ALA A 182 -13.93 -0.42 3.60
N LEU A 183 -12.62 -0.62 3.55
CA LEU A 183 -11.64 0.21 4.25
C LEU A 183 -11.69 1.66 3.80
N ALA A 184 -11.75 1.91 2.48
CA ALA A 184 -11.87 3.27 1.95
C ALA A 184 -13.17 3.96 2.40
N ARG A 185 -14.30 3.25 2.37
CA ARG A 185 -15.58 3.76 2.90
C ARG A 185 -15.55 4.03 4.41
N ALA A 186 -14.74 3.27 5.14
CA ALA A 186 -14.53 3.47 6.58
C ALA A 186 -13.54 4.60 6.91
N GLY A 187 -13.01 5.30 5.91
CA GLY A 187 -12.12 6.46 6.08
C GLY A 187 -10.63 6.15 5.94
N THR A 188 -10.23 4.91 5.67
CA THR A 188 -8.83 4.56 5.41
C THR A 188 -8.49 4.85 3.94
N THR A 189 -7.42 5.59 3.69
CA THR A 189 -6.88 5.71 2.32
C THR A 189 -6.10 4.45 1.99
N VAL A 190 -6.43 3.79 0.87
CA VAL A 190 -5.75 2.56 0.43
C VAL A 190 -5.03 2.83 -0.88
N ILE A 191 -3.73 2.53 -0.92
CA ILE A 191 -2.91 2.68 -2.13
C ILE A 191 -2.32 1.31 -2.47
N LEU A 192 -2.78 0.76 -3.58
CA LEU A 192 -2.40 -0.57 -4.06
C LEU A 192 -1.47 -0.42 -5.25
N ALA A 193 -0.31 -1.06 -5.20
CA ALA A 193 0.58 -1.20 -6.36
C ALA A 193 0.38 -2.59 -6.96
N GLU A 194 -0.10 -2.66 -8.21
CA GLU A 194 -0.37 -3.92 -8.90
C GLU A 194 0.19 -3.90 -10.32
N ARG A 195 0.49 -5.09 -10.86
CA ARG A 195 1.05 -5.22 -12.21
C ARG A 195 -0.01 -5.02 -13.28
N THR A 196 -1.23 -5.45 -12.99
CA THR A 196 -2.36 -5.43 -13.93
C THR A 196 -3.58 -4.80 -13.30
N ILE A 197 -4.33 -4.11 -14.13
CA ILE A 197 -5.67 -3.63 -13.78
C ILE A 197 -6.65 -4.75 -14.14
N PRO A 198 -7.63 -5.08 -13.29
CA PRO A 198 -8.69 -6.00 -13.66
C PRO A 198 -9.33 -5.59 -14.99
N GLU A 199 -9.56 -6.55 -15.91
CA GLU A 199 -10.09 -6.28 -17.26
C GLU A 199 -11.35 -5.42 -17.25
N ARG A 200 -12.25 -5.69 -16.30
CA ARG A 200 -13.48 -4.90 -16.08
C ARG A 200 -13.22 -3.43 -15.70
N TRP A 201 -11.98 -3.06 -15.39
CA TRP A 201 -11.56 -1.69 -15.05
C TRP A 201 -10.59 -1.10 -16.07
N ALA A 202 -10.20 -1.90 -17.08
CA ALA A 202 -9.24 -1.48 -18.10
C ALA A 202 -9.82 -0.49 -19.12
N SER A 203 -11.14 -0.46 -19.28
CA SER A 203 -11.84 0.37 -20.28
C SER A 203 -11.95 1.84 -19.91
N ALA A 204 -11.68 2.22 -18.67
CA ALA A 204 -11.65 3.61 -18.23
C ALA A 204 -10.21 4.09 -18.18
N ALA A 205 -9.61 4.36 -19.32
CA ALA A 205 -8.26 4.87 -19.48
C ALA A 205 -8.31 6.38 -19.70
N GLY A 206 -8.29 7.13 -18.62
CA GLY A 206 -8.07 8.57 -18.56
C GLY A 206 -7.42 8.89 -17.22
N ASP A 207 -6.69 10.01 -17.15
CA ASP A 207 -5.99 10.44 -15.95
C ASP A 207 -6.95 10.53 -14.76
N ALA A 208 -6.68 9.74 -13.71
CA ALA A 208 -7.36 9.73 -12.42
C ALA A 208 -8.90 9.57 -12.41
N GLU A 209 -9.51 8.96 -13.45
CA GLU A 209 -10.94 8.69 -13.44
C GLU A 209 -11.32 7.52 -12.52
N PRO A 210 -12.47 7.59 -11.82
CA PRO A 210 -12.95 6.51 -11.00
C PRO A 210 -13.38 5.32 -11.86
N VAL A 211 -12.59 4.26 -11.87
CA VAL A 211 -12.93 3.01 -12.50
C VAL A 211 -13.63 2.13 -11.47
N GLY A 212 -14.94 2.19 -11.43
CA GLY A 212 -15.69 1.57 -10.35
C GLY A 212 -15.34 2.23 -8.99
N PRO A 213 -15.03 1.44 -7.96
CA PRO A 213 -14.73 1.98 -6.63
C PRO A 213 -13.25 2.38 -6.43
N PHE A 214 -12.39 2.20 -7.42
CA PHE A 214 -10.96 2.53 -7.35
C PHE A 214 -10.63 3.64 -8.33
N ARG A 215 -9.74 4.54 -7.92
CA ARG A 215 -9.09 5.49 -8.81
C ARG A 215 -7.80 4.88 -9.30
N VAL A 216 -7.51 4.96 -10.59
CA VAL A 216 -6.34 4.33 -11.20
C VAL A 216 -5.32 5.40 -11.57
N TYR A 217 -4.10 5.23 -11.09
CA TYR A 217 -2.95 6.00 -11.54
C TYR A 217 -1.98 5.08 -12.30
N ARG A 218 -1.65 5.44 -13.54
CA ARG A 218 -0.74 4.65 -14.37
C ARG A 218 0.66 5.25 -14.32
N LEU A 219 1.62 4.46 -13.84
CA LEU A 219 3.02 4.85 -13.96
C LEU A 219 3.48 4.76 -15.43
N PRO A 220 4.23 5.75 -15.90
CA PRO A 220 4.81 5.70 -17.24
C PRO A 220 5.77 4.51 -17.38
N VAL A 221 5.98 4.07 -18.61
CA VAL A 221 7.02 3.09 -18.93
C VAL A 221 8.37 3.75 -18.66
N PRO A 222 9.34 3.07 -18.01
CA PRO A 222 10.66 3.61 -17.76
C PRO A 222 11.31 4.14 -19.04
N GLY A 223 11.88 5.34 -18.99
CA GLY A 223 12.49 6.01 -20.14
C GLY A 223 11.52 6.72 -21.10
N ALA A 224 10.21 6.63 -20.90
CA ALA A 224 9.26 7.48 -21.61
C ALA A 224 9.24 8.87 -20.96
N ALA A 225 9.37 9.91 -21.78
CA ALA A 225 9.16 11.29 -21.31
C ALA A 225 7.70 11.42 -20.84
N VAL A 226 7.51 11.92 -19.64
CA VAL A 226 6.17 12.32 -19.16
C VAL A 226 5.78 13.51 -20.04
N LYS A 227 4.76 13.34 -20.90
CA LYS A 227 4.18 14.46 -21.65
C LYS A 227 3.54 15.37 -20.61
N GLY A 228 4.23 16.45 -20.26
CA GLY A 228 3.63 17.59 -19.59
C GLY A 228 2.60 18.17 -20.55
N GLU A 229 1.33 18.20 -20.21
CA GLU A 229 0.41 19.10 -20.86
C GLU A 229 0.84 20.52 -20.50
N PRO A 230 1.00 21.42 -21.49
CA PRO A 230 1.16 22.84 -21.19
C PRO A 230 -0.16 23.36 -20.59
N GLY A 231 -0.07 23.97 -19.42
CA GLY A 231 -1.13 24.60 -18.65
C GLY A 231 -1.98 25.62 -19.33
#